data_57c06e2731cfcca557a2a85d7baa7ae5
#
_entry.id   57c06e2731cfcca557a2a85d7baa7ae5
#
_cell.length_a   1.000
_cell.length_b   1.000
_cell.length_c   1.000
_cell.angle_alpha   90.00
_cell.angle_beta   90.00
_cell.angle_gamma   90.00
#
_symmetry.space_group_name_H-M   'P 1'
#
loop_
_entity.id
_entity.type
_entity.pdbx_description
1 polymer ?
#
loop_
_entity_poly.entity_id
_entity_poly.type
_entity_poly.pdbx_seq_one_letter_code
_entity_poly.pdbx_strand_id
1 'polypeptide(L)'
;MLIGELSERTGVSRRLLRYYEEQGLLDSTRSANGYRVYGPDAVRVVHHIRALLDMGLSTEVIGSILPCARGEADEPLDLEMCPDLLATIRRELAELDSRIDRLQGRRGALAAHLV
;
A
#
# COMPACT_ATOMS: atom_id res chain seq x y z
N MET A 1 -20.11 0.68 -7.20
CA MET A 1 -19.63 1.61 -8.26
C MET A 1 -18.79 0.87 -9.27
N LEU A 2 -18.77 1.36 -10.50
CA LEU A 2 -17.90 0.81 -11.54
C LEU A 2 -16.50 1.38 -11.41
N ILE A 3 -15.55 0.78 -12.13
CA ILE A 3 -14.11 1.15 -12.03
C ILE A 3 -13.86 2.62 -12.40
N GLY A 4 -14.61 3.16 -13.35
CA GLY A 4 -14.48 4.58 -13.74
C GLY A 4 -14.81 5.54 -12.61
N GLU A 5 -15.86 5.28 -11.86
CA GLU A 5 -16.23 6.09 -10.71
C GLU A 5 -15.20 5.94 -9.58
N LEU A 6 -14.73 4.72 -9.34
CA LEU A 6 -13.69 4.48 -8.34
C LEU A 6 -12.41 5.22 -8.71
N SER A 7 -12.02 5.19 -9.98
CA SER A 7 -10.87 5.93 -10.49
C SER A 7 -11.01 7.43 -10.26
N GLU A 8 -12.16 7.99 -10.57
CA GLU A 8 -12.42 9.42 -10.36
C GLU A 8 -12.36 9.82 -8.89
N ARG A 9 -12.96 9.01 -8.01
CA ARG A 9 -13.00 9.31 -6.58
C ARG A 9 -11.66 9.20 -5.90
N THR A 10 -10.80 8.31 -6.37
CA THR A 10 -9.51 8.03 -5.73
C THR A 10 -8.33 8.73 -6.40
N GLY A 11 -8.49 9.18 -7.63
CA GLY A 11 -7.38 9.71 -8.42
C GLY A 11 -6.41 8.64 -8.91
N VAL A 12 -6.78 7.36 -8.78
CA VAL A 12 -5.95 6.23 -9.18
C VAL A 12 -6.44 5.72 -10.54
N SER A 13 -5.52 5.45 -11.46
CA SER A 13 -5.88 4.97 -12.79
C SER A 13 -6.61 3.63 -12.74
N ARG A 14 -7.46 3.40 -13.75
CA ARG A 14 -8.17 2.11 -13.88
C ARG A 14 -7.20 0.94 -13.96
N ARG A 15 -6.08 1.14 -14.68
CA ARG A 15 -5.04 0.12 -14.80
C ARG A 15 -4.44 -0.25 -13.45
N LEU A 16 -4.16 0.73 -12.63
CA LEU A 16 -3.58 0.50 -11.31
C LEU A 16 -4.60 -0.14 -10.36
N LEU A 17 -5.87 0.24 -10.45
CA LEU A 17 -6.94 -0.39 -9.68
C LEU A 17 -7.08 -1.87 -10.03
N ARG A 18 -6.99 -2.21 -11.32
CA ARG A 18 -6.98 -3.62 -11.75
C ARG A 18 -5.79 -4.37 -11.22
N TYR A 19 -4.63 -3.73 -11.19
CA TYR A 19 -3.42 -4.30 -10.60
C TYR A 19 -3.62 -4.62 -9.11
N TYR A 20 -4.21 -3.69 -8.36
CA TYR A 20 -4.52 -3.94 -6.95
C TYR A 20 -5.44 -5.15 -6.78
N GLU A 21 -6.43 -5.27 -7.64
CA GLU A 21 -7.33 -6.41 -7.60
C GLU A 21 -6.60 -7.72 -7.94
N GLU A 22 -5.73 -7.72 -8.94
CA GLU A 22 -4.90 -8.87 -9.30
C GLU A 22 -3.99 -9.30 -8.14
N GLN A 23 -3.52 -8.36 -7.36
CA GLN A 23 -2.68 -8.65 -6.19
C GLN A 23 -3.48 -9.05 -4.95
N GLY A 24 -4.80 -9.14 -5.07
CA GLY A 24 -5.66 -9.53 -3.96
C GLY A 24 -5.87 -8.46 -2.92
N LEU A 25 -5.54 -7.21 -3.24
CA LEU A 25 -5.65 -6.07 -2.29
C LEU A 25 -7.02 -5.40 -2.35
N LEU A 26 -7.73 -5.54 -3.45
CA LEU A 26 -9.00 -4.88 -3.71
C LEU A 26 -9.97 -5.93 -4.25
N ASP A 27 -11.18 -5.94 -3.69
CA ASP A 27 -12.21 -6.89 -4.10
C ASP A 27 -13.25 -6.23 -4.97
N SER A 28 -13.80 -7.01 -5.90
CA SER A 28 -14.94 -6.63 -6.69
C SER A 28 -15.90 -7.82 -6.83
N THR A 29 -17.15 -7.52 -7.19
CA THR A 29 -18.12 -8.51 -7.58
C THR A 29 -18.50 -8.28 -9.04
N ARG A 30 -19.13 -9.27 -9.68
CA ARG A 30 -19.64 -9.12 -11.05
C ARG A 30 -21.12 -8.80 -11.02
N SER A 31 -21.51 -7.79 -11.80
CA SER A 31 -22.92 -7.48 -12.02
C SER A 31 -23.54 -8.53 -12.95
N ALA A 32 -24.87 -8.49 -13.09
CA ALA A 32 -25.59 -9.37 -14.02
C ALA A 32 -25.10 -9.21 -15.47
N ASN A 33 -24.58 -8.05 -15.82
CA ASN A 33 -24.04 -7.76 -17.16
C ASN A 33 -22.55 -8.10 -17.28
N GLY A 34 -21.94 -8.71 -16.26
CA GLY A 34 -20.54 -9.11 -16.28
C GLY A 34 -19.54 -8.02 -15.95
N TYR A 35 -19.98 -6.80 -15.60
CA TYR A 35 -19.09 -5.72 -15.20
C TYR A 35 -18.63 -5.89 -13.77
N ARG A 36 -17.40 -5.44 -13.48
CA ARG A 36 -16.86 -5.39 -12.12
C ARG A 36 -17.55 -4.26 -11.35
N VAL A 37 -18.03 -4.59 -10.15
CA VAL A 37 -18.68 -3.64 -9.25
C VAL A 37 -17.91 -3.61 -7.94
N TYR A 38 -17.54 -2.40 -7.52
CA TYR A 38 -16.82 -2.17 -6.27
C TYR A 38 -17.79 -1.67 -5.20
N GLY A 39 -17.62 -2.19 -3.98
CA GLY A 39 -18.48 -1.82 -2.87
C GLY A 39 -18.19 -0.42 -2.33
N PRO A 40 -19.00 0.04 -1.34
CA PRO A 40 -18.84 1.38 -0.78
C PRO A 40 -17.53 1.57 -0.02
N ASP A 41 -16.89 0.48 0.41
CA ASP A 41 -15.61 0.54 1.12
C ASP A 41 -14.41 0.70 0.19
N ALA A 42 -14.59 0.55 -1.12
CA ALA A 42 -13.48 0.49 -2.05
C ALA A 42 -12.61 1.76 -2.05
N VAL A 43 -13.22 2.93 -1.92
CA VAL A 43 -12.48 4.20 -1.84
C VAL A 43 -11.55 4.20 -0.64
N ARG A 44 -12.06 3.81 0.52
CA ARG A 44 -11.26 3.71 1.75
C ARG A 44 -10.12 2.71 1.60
N VAL A 45 -10.38 1.54 1.06
CA VAL A 45 -9.36 0.50 0.86
C VAL A 45 -8.26 1.00 -0.08
N VAL A 46 -8.61 1.67 -1.17
CA VAL A 46 -7.63 2.23 -2.10
C VAL A 46 -6.76 3.27 -1.40
N HIS A 47 -7.33 4.12 -0.56
CA HIS A 47 -6.55 5.08 0.22
C HIS A 47 -5.57 4.40 1.17
N HIS A 48 -5.99 3.32 1.84
CA HIS A 48 -5.10 2.53 2.69
C HIS A 48 -3.96 1.90 1.89
N ILE A 49 -4.26 1.33 0.73
CA ILE A 49 -3.24 0.75 -0.16
C ILE A 49 -2.22 1.81 -0.55
N ARG A 50 -2.67 2.99 -0.96
CA ARG A 50 -1.79 4.08 -1.38
C ARG A 50 -0.88 4.55 -0.25
N ALA A 51 -1.42 4.71 0.95
CA ALA A 51 -0.65 5.10 2.12
C ALA A 51 0.45 4.09 2.43
N LEU A 52 0.15 2.80 2.33
CA LEU A 52 1.12 1.74 2.59
C LEU A 52 2.17 1.65 1.48
N LEU A 53 1.79 1.84 0.23
CA LEU A 53 2.74 1.90 -0.89
C LEU A 53 3.70 3.08 -0.74
N ASP A 54 3.23 4.22 -0.25
CA ASP A 54 4.06 5.41 -0.02
C ASP A 54 5.13 5.16 1.05
N MET A 55 4.92 4.18 1.93
CA MET A 55 5.94 3.73 2.89
C MET A 55 6.96 2.78 2.27
N GLY A 56 6.83 2.45 1.00
CA GLY A 56 7.76 1.57 0.30
C GLY A 56 7.52 0.08 0.53
N LEU A 57 6.34 -0.29 1.05
CA LEU A 57 6.01 -1.69 1.30
C LEU A 57 5.63 -2.41 0.01
N SER A 58 5.96 -3.71 -0.07
CA SER A 58 5.55 -4.55 -1.19
C SER A 58 4.05 -4.86 -1.13
N THR A 59 3.47 -5.22 -2.26
CA THR A 59 2.05 -5.62 -2.30
C THR A 59 1.77 -6.84 -1.42
N GLU A 60 2.73 -7.75 -1.30
CA GLU A 60 2.61 -8.91 -0.41
C GLU A 60 2.50 -8.48 1.06
N VAL A 61 3.38 -7.59 1.49
CA VAL A 61 3.36 -7.07 2.87
C VAL A 61 2.09 -6.27 3.11
N ILE A 62 1.68 -5.43 2.14
CA ILE A 62 0.45 -4.66 2.22
C ILE A 62 -0.76 -5.59 2.42
N GLY A 63 -0.82 -6.70 1.68
CA GLY A 63 -1.89 -7.67 1.82
C GLY A 63 -2.02 -8.22 3.24
N SER A 64 -0.91 -8.37 3.94
CA SER A 64 -0.91 -8.85 5.34
C SER A 64 -1.30 -7.76 6.34
N ILE A 65 -1.12 -6.48 6.00
CA ILE A 65 -1.38 -5.33 6.88
C ILE A 65 -2.80 -4.77 6.70
N LEU A 66 -3.33 -4.80 5.48
CA LEU A 66 -4.64 -4.19 5.17
C LEU A 66 -5.77 -4.53 6.15
N PRO A 67 -5.91 -5.79 6.63
CA PRO A 67 -6.96 -6.10 7.59
C PRO A 67 -6.88 -5.29 8.88
N CYS A 68 -5.71 -4.77 9.23
CA CYS A 68 -5.49 -3.97 10.42
C CYS A 68 -5.59 -2.46 10.16
N ALA A 69 -5.82 -2.05 8.91
CA ALA A 69 -5.90 -0.64 8.55
C ALA A 69 -7.26 -0.07 8.93
N ARG A 70 -7.24 1.11 9.51
CA ARG A 70 -8.42 1.85 9.97
C ARG A 70 -8.32 3.29 9.48
N GLY A 71 -9.43 4.01 9.59
CA GLY A 71 -9.54 5.38 9.14
C GLY A 71 -10.32 5.50 7.84
N GLU A 72 -11.08 6.57 7.71
CA GLU A 72 -11.83 6.87 6.49
C GLU A 72 -10.91 7.40 5.39
N ALA A 73 -11.46 7.53 4.18
CA ALA A 73 -10.70 7.91 3.00
C ALA A 73 -10.02 9.28 3.13
N ASP A 74 -10.63 10.21 3.87
CA ASP A 74 -10.13 11.56 4.08
C ASP A 74 -9.30 11.72 5.36
N GLU A 75 -9.08 10.63 6.08
CA GLU A 75 -8.32 10.61 7.32
C GLU A 75 -6.93 9.99 7.12
N PRO A 76 -5.97 10.32 7.98
CA PRO A 76 -4.68 9.63 7.97
C PRO A 76 -4.86 8.14 8.24
N LEU A 77 -4.00 7.33 7.63
CA LEU A 77 -3.99 5.90 7.89
C LEU A 77 -3.72 5.64 9.37
N ASP A 78 -4.55 4.80 9.97
CA ASP A 78 -4.35 4.30 11.32
C ASP A 78 -4.26 2.78 11.28
N LEU A 79 -3.32 2.20 12.01
CA LEU A 79 -3.13 0.77 12.06
C LEU A 79 -3.45 0.26 13.46
N GLU A 80 -4.42 -0.65 13.53
CA GLU A 80 -4.73 -1.35 14.77
C GLU A 80 -3.62 -2.37 15.02
N MET A 81 -2.84 -2.14 16.08
CA MET A 81 -1.66 -2.94 16.35
C MET A 81 -2.04 -4.29 16.94
N CYS A 82 -1.64 -5.36 16.24
CA CYS A 82 -1.77 -6.73 16.71
C CYS A 82 -0.37 -7.37 16.70
N PRO A 83 -0.18 -8.52 17.37
CA PRO A 83 1.16 -9.15 17.46
C PRO A 83 1.79 -9.43 16.09
N ASP A 84 1.01 -9.91 15.13
CA ASP A 84 1.52 -10.22 13.79
C ASP A 84 1.92 -8.95 13.04
N LEU A 85 1.13 -7.89 13.14
CA LEU A 85 1.44 -6.61 12.53
C LEU A 85 2.70 -6.01 13.14
N LEU A 86 2.83 -6.07 14.47
CA LEU A 86 4.00 -5.55 15.16
C LEU A 86 5.27 -6.25 14.68
N ALA A 87 5.23 -7.58 14.55
CA ALA A 87 6.36 -8.35 14.05
C ALA A 87 6.71 -7.98 12.60
N THR A 88 5.70 -7.77 11.75
CA THR A 88 5.90 -7.35 10.37
C THR A 88 6.56 -5.98 10.29
N ILE A 89 6.07 -5.01 11.07
CA ILE A 89 6.64 -3.66 11.09
C ILE A 89 8.09 -3.68 11.57
N ARG A 90 8.38 -4.43 12.63
CA ARG A 90 9.76 -4.54 13.13
C ARG A 90 10.71 -5.12 12.09
N ARG A 91 10.27 -6.11 11.34
CA ARG A 91 11.08 -6.70 10.27
C ARG A 91 11.32 -5.71 9.15
N GLU A 92 10.31 -4.96 8.74
CA GLU A 92 10.45 -3.94 7.70
C GLU A 92 11.38 -2.80 8.14
N LEU A 93 11.28 -2.38 9.41
CA LEU A 93 12.19 -1.37 9.96
C LEU A 93 13.63 -1.85 9.98
N ALA A 94 13.88 -3.10 10.39
CA ALA A 94 15.23 -3.66 10.41
C ALA A 94 15.83 -3.71 9.00
N GLU A 95 15.03 -4.03 7.99
CA GLU A 95 15.48 -4.05 6.60
C GLU A 95 15.81 -2.64 6.10
N LEU A 96 14.98 -1.64 6.45
CA LEU A 96 15.24 -0.25 6.12
C LEU A 96 16.52 0.25 6.79
N ASP A 97 16.73 -0.08 8.05
CA ASP A 97 17.95 0.28 8.77
C ASP A 97 19.18 -0.28 8.08
N SER A 98 19.12 -1.53 7.63
CA SER A 98 20.22 -2.16 6.87
C SER A 98 20.48 -1.43 5.55
N ARG A 99 19.45 -1.00 4.85
CA ARG A 99 19.61 -0.22 3.61
C ARG A 99 20.22 1.15 3.87
N ILE A 100 19.80 1.81 4.93
CA ILE A 100 20.36 3.10 5.34
C ILE A 100 21.84 2.96 5.60
N ASP A 101 22.25 1.94 6.37
CA ASP A 101 23.65 1.68 6.67
C ASP A 101 24.47 1.43 5.41
N ARG A 102 23.96 0.63 4.47
CA ARG A 102 24.64 0.38 3.21
C ARG A 102 24.80 1.65 2.38
N LEU A 103 23.73 2.46 2.31
CA LEU A 103 23.79 3.72 1.56
C LEU A 103 24.75 4.71 2.20
N GLN A 104 24.78 4.80 3.51
CA GLN A 104 25.74 5.64 4.22
C GLN A 104 27.17 5.19 3.97
N GLY A 105 27.42 3.88 3.98
CA GLY A 105 28.73 3.33 3.65
C GLY A 105 29.18 3.66 2.22
N ARG A 106 28.27 3.53 1.25
CA ARG A 106 28.54 3.88 -0.16
C ARG A 106 28.81 5.37 -0.31
N ARG A 107 28.00 6.18 0.36
CA ARG A 107 28.17 7.64 0.32
C ARG A 107 29.52 8.04 0.90
N GLY A 108 29.90 7.47 2.03
CA GLY A 108 31.18 7.73 2.67
C GLY A 108 32.36 7.32 1.80
N ALA A 109 32.28 6.14 1.20
CA ALA A 109 33.32 5.66 0.30
C ALA A 109 33.50 6.57 -0.92
N LEU A 110 32.41 7.02 -1.50
CA LEU A 110 32.45 7.92 -2.65
C LEU A 110 32.95 9.31 -2.25
N ALA A 111 32.48 9.85 -1.14
CA ALA A 111 32.87 11.17 -0.63
C ALA A 111 34.35 11.24 -0.29
N ALA A 112 34.96 10.11 0.10
CA ALA A 112 36.39 10.03 0.40
C ALA A 112 37.26 10.35 -0.80
N HIS A 113 36.74 10.27 -2.04
CA HIS A 113 37.45 10.64 -3.25
C HIS A 113 37.37 12.12 -3.60
N LEU A 114 36.55 12.89 -2.88
CA LEU A 114 36.51 14.34 -3.02
C LEU A 114 37.70 14.95 -2.26
N VAL A 115 38.46 15.78 -2.94
CA VAL A 115 39.64 16.42 -2.37
C VAL A 115 39.48 17.92 -2.37
#